data_50e82eadc09658a638dd84b16327ba52
#
_entry.id   50e82eadc09658a638dd84b16327ba52
#
_cell.length_a   1.000
_cell.length_b   1.000
_cell.length_c   1.000
_cell.angle_alpha   90.00
_cell.angle_beta   90.00
_cell.angle_gamma   90.00
#
_symmetry.space_group_name_H-M   'P 1'
#
loop_
_entity.id
_entity.type
_entity.pdbx_description
1 polymer ?
#
loop_
_entity_poly.entity_id
_entity_poly.type
_entity_poly.pdbx_seq_one_letter_code
_entity_poly.pdbx_strand_id
1 'polypeptide(L)'
;MKRILSILFCLAITCYAISADVKIDKNNCTITKDGKTYKLYGEVKIVDSFEDIKVKIVDSFEDVDIRIVDSFEDSCCKVKIVEHFEDVKVKIVDSFEDIKIKIVSNFEGIKN
;
A
#
# COMPACT_ATOMS: atom_id res chain seq x y z
N MET A 1 -35.14 -24.69 -12.22
CA MET A 1 -34.71 -24.26 -13.10
C MET A 1 -34.25 -23.00 -13.07
N LYS A 2 -34.65 -22.15 -12.96
CA LYS A 2 -34.19 -20.95 -13.01
C LYS A 2 -33.35 -20.62 -11.89
N ARG A 3 -33.43 -21.10 -10.87
CA ARG A 3 -32.69 -20.74 -9.80
C ARG A 3 -31.28 -20.90 -10.08
N ILE A 4 -30.95 -21.69 -10.78
CA ILE A 4 -29.66 -21.98 -11.14
C ILE A 4 -28.97 -20.84 -11.62
N LEU A 5 -29.54 -20.15 -12.41
CA LEU A 5 -28.94 -19.06 -12.95
C LEU A 5 -28.47 -18.10 -11.97
N SER A 6 -29.22 -17.80 -11.12
CA SER A 6 -28.85 -16.77 -10.19
C SER A 6 -27.57 -17.12 -9.57
N ILE A 7 -27.35 -18.26 -9.34
CA ILE A 7 -26.17 -18.67 -8.79
C ILE A 7 -24.96 -18.28 -9.49
N LEU A 8 -24.87 -18.74 -10.62
CA LEU A 8 -23.68 -18.44 -11.31
C LEU A 8 -23.51 -17.03 -11.42
N PHE A 9 -24.47 -16.32 -11.41
CA PHE A 9 -24.38 -15.00 -11.52
C PHE A 9 -23.62 -14.41 -10.42
N CYS A 10 -23.91 -14.71 -9.28
CA CYS A 10 -23.28 -14.21 -8.19
C CYS A 10 -21.83 -14.38 -8.23
N LEU A 11 -21.41 -15.47 -8.55
CA LEU A 11 -20.06 -15.62 -8.59
C LEU A 11 -19.36 -14.77 -9.47
N ALA A 12 -19.88 -14.54 -10.49
CA ALA A 12 -19.23 -13.71 -11.48
C ALA A 12 -18.94 -12.43 -10.82
N ILE A 13 -19.78 -11.91 -10.11
CA ILE A 13 -19.58 -10.71 -9.48
C ILE A 13 -18.51 -10.68 -8.52
N THR A 14 -18.42 -11.64 -7.79
CA THR A 14 -17.44 -11.66 -6.83
C THR A 14 -16.13 -11.39 -7.43
N CYS A 15 -15.92 -11.80 -8.52
CA CYS A 15 -14.68 -11.64 -9.15
C CYS A 15 -14.18 -10.28 -9.12
N TYR A 16 -15.01 -9.37 -9.38
CA TYR A 16 -14.49 -8.11 -9.42
C TYR A 16 -14.26 -7.54 -8.14
N ALA A 17 -14.96 -7.85 -7.29
CA ALA A 17 -14.90 -7.29 -6.04
C ALA A 17 -13.51 -7.30 -5.60
N ILE A 18 -12.80 -8.15 -5.99
CA ILE A 18 -11.53 -8.26 -5.58
C ILE A 18 -10.64 -7.28 -6.05
N SER A 19 -10.91 -6.76 -7.06
CA SER A 19 -9.99 -5.96 -7.61
C SER A 19 -9.61 -4.93 -6.69
N ALA A 20 -8.43 -4.81 -6.54
CA ALA A 20 -7.83 -3.75 -5.98
C ALA A 20 -8.56 -2.78 -5.16
N ASP A 21 -8.85 -3.07 -4.08
CA ASP A 21 -9.49 -2.11 -3.26
C ASP A 21 -8.43 -1.47 -2.41
N VAL A 22 -7.72 -0.53 -2.97
CA VAL A 22 -6.66 0.15 -2.26
C VAL A 22 -7.08 1.61 -2.05
N LYS A 23 -7.05 2.08 -0.82
CA LYS A 23 -7.42 3.45 -0.51
C LYS A 23 -6.40 4.12 0.38
N ILE A 24 -6.10 5.36 0.09
CA ILE A 24 -5.15 6.13 0.88
C ILE A 24 -5.93 7.17 1.67
N ASP A 25 -5.71 7.21 2.97
CA ASP A 25 -6.40 8.15 3.85
C ASP A 25 -5.39 9.22 4.24
N LYS A 26 -5.54 10.41 3.66
CA LYS A 26 -4.60 11.47 3.91
C LYS A 26 -4.68 11.99 5.34
N ASN A 27 -5.84 11.99 5.92
CA ASN A 27 -6.00 12.50 7.27
C ASN A 27 -5.33 11.61 8.32
N ASN A 28 -5.41 10.32 8.14
CA ASN A 28 -4.83 9.39 9.08
C ASN A 28 -3.47 8.85 8.64
N CYS A 29 -3.04 9.21 7.45
CA CYS A 29 -1.78 8.76 6.88
C CYS A 29 -1.71 7.24 6.84
N THR A 30 -2.72 6.62 6.24
CA THR A 30 -2.79 5.17 6.15
C THR A 30 -3.15 4.72 4.75
N ILE A 31 -2.90 3.46 4.47
CA ILE A 31 -3.32 2.85 3.24
C ILE A 31 -4.10 1.59 3.62
N THR A 32 -5.25 1.40 3.02
CA THR A 32 -6.07 0.24 3.28
C THR A 32 -6.06 -0.62 2.02
N LYS A 33 -5.78 -1.91 2.19
CA LYS A 33 -5.76 -2.83 1.09
C LYS A 33 -6.51 -4.08 1.52
N ASP A 34 -7.52 -4.46 0.75
CA ASP A 34 -8.32 -5.65 1.03
C ASP A 34 -8.83 -5.70 2.46
N GLY A 35 -9.25 -4.58 2.95
CA GLY A 35 -9.83 -4.50 4.29
C GLY A 35 -8.85 -4.33 5.44
N LYS A 36 -7.55 -4.36 5.15
CA LYS A 36 -6.57 -4.17 6.20
C LYS A 36 -5.92 -2.82 6.05
N THR A 37 -5.71 -2.12 7.14
CA THR A 37 -5.14 -0.78 7.15
C THR A 37 -3.72 -0.79 7.68
N TYR A 38 -2.84 -0.13 6.95
CA TYR A 38 -1.44 -0.04 7.33
C TYR A 38 -1.03 1.43 7.41
N LYS A 39 -0.10 1.75 8.29
CA LYS A 39 0.39 3.11 8.40
C LYS A 39 1.34 3.43 7.25
N LEU A 40 1.30 4.63 6.73
CA LEU A 40 2.25 5.07 5.70
C LEU A 40 3.47 5.69 6.37
N TYR A 41 3.81 5.27 7.57
CA TYR A 41 4.98 5.70 8.29
C TYR A 41 5.35 4.61 9.28
N GLY A 42 6.51 4.69 9.87
CA GLY A 42 6.95 3.70 10.84
C GLY A 42 7.99 2.77 10.27
N GLU A 43 8.06 1.57 10.80
CA GLU A 43 9.11 0.62 10.44
C GLU A 43 8.65 -0.30 9.33
N VAL A 44 9.45 -0.39 8.28
CA VAL A 44 9.11 -1.16 7.10
C VAL A 44 10.20 -2.16 6.78
N LYS A 45 9.79 -3.38 6.44
CA LYS A 45 10.73 -4.40 6.01
C LYS A 45 10.52 -4.65 4.52
N ILE A 46 11.61 -4.68 3.75
CA ILE A 46 11.51 -4.95 2.32
C ILE A 46 11.61 -6.46 2.15
N VAL A 47 10.66 -7.06 1.48
CA VAL A 47 10.62 -8.52 1.31
C VAL A 47 10.43 -8.89 -0.16
N ASP A 48 10.70 -10.14 -0.50
CA ASP A 48 10.49 -10.63 -1.84
C ASP A 48 9.17 -11.39 -1.96
N SER A 49 8.60 -11.81 -0.86
CA SER A 49 7.33 -12.52 -0.89
C SER A 49 6.62 -12.34 0.44
N PHE A 50 5.37 -12.67 0.47
CA PHE A 50 4.51 -12.54 1.64
C PHE A 50 4.42 -11.08 2.09
N GLU A 51 4.39 -10.19 1.13
CA GLU A 51 4.30 -8.76 1.42
C GLU A 51 2.89 -8.34 1.82
N ASP A 52 2.81 -7.23 2.53
CA ASP A 52 1.52 -6.64 2.86
C ASP A 52 1.12 -5.68 1.74
N ILE A 53 2.07 -4.93 1.20
CA ILE A 53 1.82 -3.90 0.19
C ILE A 53 2.86 -4.01 -0.93
N LYS A 54 2.45 -3.80 -2.18
CA LYS A 54 3.36 -3.75 -3.31
C LYS A 54 3.57 -2.30 -3.68
N VAL A 55 4.82 -1.89 -3.80
CA VAL A 55 5.18 -0.51 -4.02
C VAL A 55 5.99 -0.33 -5.28
N LYS A 56 5.67 0.66 -6.09
CA LYS A 56 6.51 1.00 -7.23
C LYS A 56 7.17 2.34 -6.94
N ILE A 57 8.49 2.42 -7.12
CA ILE A 57 9.22 3.66 -6.89
C ILE A 57 9.29 4.41 -8.20
N VAL A 58 8.83 5.64 -8.21
CA VAL A 58 8.77 6.45 -9.42
C VAL A 58 9.39 7.81 -9.19
N ASP A 59 9.63 8.56 -10.27
CA ASP A 59 10.17 9.90 -10.19
C ASP A 59 9.08 10.95 -10.32
N SER A 60 7.93 10.57 -10.82
CA SER A 60 6.84 11.52 -10.97
C SER A 60 5.52 10.78 -10.98
N PHE A 61 4.44 11.48 -10.82
CA PHE A 61 3.09 10.97 -10.77
C PHE A 61 2.93 9.96 -9.61
N GLU A 62 3.63 10.23 -8.52
CA GLU A 62 3.54 9.37 -7.36
C GLU A 62 2.27 9.66 -6.55
N ASP A 63 1.88 8.70 -5.75
CA ASP A 63 0.74 8.89 -4.84
C ASP A 63 1.22 9.51 -3.54
N VAL A 64 2.44 9.19 -3.13
CA VAL A 64 2.98 9.61 -1.85
C VAL A 64 4.46 9.89 -1.97
N ASP A 65 4.95 10.95 -1.31
CA ASP A 65 6.38 11.21 -1.21
C ASP A 65 6.81 10.66 0.14
N ILE A 66 7.78 9.75 0.14
CA ILE A 66 8.25 9.06 1.36
C ILE A 66 9.67 9.48 1.68
N ARG A 67 9.94 9.79 2.93
CA ARG A 67 11.28 10.12 3.38
C ARG A 67 11.80 8.95 4.19
N ILE A 68 12.99 8.46 3.87
CA ILE A 68 13.62 7.36 4.60
C ILE A 68 14.44 7.99 5.70
N VAL A 69 14.21 7.58 6.92
CA VAL A 69 14.90 8.13 8.08
C VAL A 69 15.53 7.03 8.93
N ASP A 70 16.44 7.41 9.83
CA ASP A 70 17.06 6.45 10.72
C ASP A 70 16.38 6.44 12.08
N SER A 71 15.62 7.49 12.38
CA SER A 71 14.92 7.56 13.65
C SER A 71 13.81 8.59 13.50
N PHE A 72 12.92 8.64 14.47
CA PHE A 72 11.80 9.57 14.48
C PHE A 72 10.87 9.29 13.32
N GLU A 73 10.60 8.02 13.07
CA GLU A 73 9.72 7.59 11.98
C GLU A 73 8.24 7.59 12.37
N ASP A 74 7.86 8.35 13.36
CA ASP A 74 6.50 8.36 13.83
C ASP A 74 5.65 9.49 13.23
N SER A 75 6.12 10.15 12.20
CA SER A 75 5.36 11.18 11.53
C SER A 75 4.99 10.71 10.13
N CYS A 76 3.90 11.21 9.61
CA CYS A 76 3.39 10.78 8.33
C CYS A 76 4.46 10.78 7.25
N CYS A 77 4.57 9.70 6.55
CA CYS A 77 5.45 9.52 5.41
C CYS A 77 6.95 9.46 5.74
N LYS A 78 7.28 9.27 7.00
CA LYS A 78 8.66 9.01 7.37
C LYS A 78 8.79 7.53 7.67
N VAL A 79 9.71 6.85 7.02
CA VAL A 79 9.83 5.42 7.10
C VAL A 79 11.23 5.00 7.48
N LYS A 80 11.35 4.04 8.36
CA LYS A 80 12.63 3.47 8.73
C LYS A 80 12.67 2.05 8.20
N ILE A 81 13.72 1.68 7.49
CA ILE A 81 13.84 0.34 6.93
C ILE A 81 14.49 -0.54 7.99
N VAL A 82 13.84 -1.62 8.35
CA VAL A 82 14.33 -2.53 9.38
C VAL A 82 14.34 -3.97 8.91
N GLU A 83 15.03 -4.83 9.64
CA GLU A 83 15.09 -6.23 9.33
C GLU A 83 14.12 -7.03 10.21
N HIS A 84 13.74 -6.50 11.35
CA HIS A 84 12.87 -7.20 12.29
C HIS A 84 11.93 -6.22 12.96
N PHE A 85 10.86 -6.74 13.48
CA PHE A 85 9.89 -5.94 14.24
C PHE A 85 9.27 -4.83 13.40
N GLU A 86 9.01 -5.13 12.14
CA GLU A 86 8.43 -4.17 11.24
C GLU A 86 6.93 -3.96 11.47
N ASP A 87 6.42 -2.82 11.07
CA ASP A 87 5.00 -2.55 11.10
C ASP A 87 4.36 -3.06 9.81
N VAL A 88 5.10 -3.00 8.70
CA VAL A 88 4.58 -3.37 7.39
C VAL A 88 5.65 -4.05 6.56
N LYS A 89 5.28 -5.04 5.78
CA LYS A 89 6.19 -5.70 4.83
C LYS A 89 5.87 -5.19 3.44
N VAL A 90 6.90 -4.72 2.74
CA VAL A 90 6.74 -4.10 1.45
C VAL A 90 7.55 -4.82 0.38
N LYS A 91 6.94 -5.05 -0.79
CA LYS A 91 7.67 -5.61 -1.91
C LYS A 91 7.77 -4.52 -2.97
N ILE A 92 8.97 -4.30 -3.50
CA ILE A 92 9.20 -3.30 -4.54
C ILE A 92 8.95 -4.00 -5.87
N VAL A 93 8.07 -3.46 -6.68
CA VAL A 93 7.71 -4.08 -7.95
C VAL A 93 7.79 -3.07 -9.10
N ASP A 94 7.80 -3.56 -10.33
CA ASP A 94 7.83 -2.70 -11.49
C ASP A 94 6.44 -2.52 -12.08
N SER A 95 5.52 -3.39 -11.75
CA SER A 95 4.16 -3.29 -12.26
C SER A 95 3.20 -3.96 -11.29
N PHE A 96 1.94 -3.71 -11.47
CA PHE A 96 0.88 -4.23 -10.64
C PHE A 96 1.06 -3.80 -9.18
N GLU A 97 1.52 -2.58 -9.00
CA GLU A 97 1.73 -2.05 -7.66
C GLU A 97 0.41 -1.66 -6.97
N ASP A 98 0.44 -1.57 -5.67
CA ASP A 98 -0.70 -1.08 -4.91
C ASP A 98 -0.59 0.43 -4.78
N ILE A 99 0.63 0.97 -4.73
CA ILE A 99 0.84 2.38 -4.53
C ILE A 99 2.14 2.81 -5.20
N LYS A 100 2.20 4.03 -5.71
CA LYS A 100 3.41 4.58 -6.30
C LYS A 100 4.01 5.56 -5.33
N ILE A 101 5.30 5.43 -5.04
CA ILE A 101 5.95 6.33 -4.11
C ILE A 101 7.16 6.97 -4.74
N LYS A 102 7.52 8.15 -4.26
CA LYS A 102 8.74 8.81 -4.65
C LYS A 102 9.55 8.99 -3.39
N ILE A 103 10.84 8.69 -3.44
CA ILE A 103 11.71 8.85 -2.28
C ILE A 103 12.24 10.28 -2.30
N VAL A 104 12.02 11.02 -1.24
CA VAL A 104 12.43 12.42 -1.16
C VAL A 104 13.27 12.69 0.06
N SER A 105 13.98 13.81 0.07
CA SER A 105 14.78 14.20 1.20
C SER A 105 14.03 15.16 2.09
N ASN A 106 13.04 15.85 1.54
CA ASN A 106 12.27 16.82 2.28
C ASN A 106 10.87 16.89 1.72
N PHE A 107 9.96 17.46 2.45
CA PHE A 107 8.60 17.67 2.01
C PHE A 107 7.86 16.37 1.68
N GLU A 108 8.04 15.38 2.56
CA GLU A 108 7.32 14.13 2.41
C GLU A 108 5.82 14.36 2.64
N GLY A 109 5.00 13.55 2.08
CA GLY A 109 3.55 13.69 2.27
C GLY A 109 2.75 12.99 1.19
N ILE A 110 1.46 12.88 1.42
CA ILE A 110 0.53 12.27 0.51
C ILE A 110 0.15 13.32 -0.52
N LYS A 111 0.22 12.94 -1.80
CA LYS A 111 0.05 13.90 -2.87
C LYS A 111 -1.35 14.34 -3.19
N ASN A 112 -2.30 13.80 -2.89
CA ASN A 112 -3.55 14.26 -3.30
C ASN A 112 -4.48 14.46 -2.21
#